data_0bfe9b17848a5e1c75a55d611df541c4
#
_entry.id   0bfe9b17848a5e1c75a55d611df541c4
#
_cell.length_a   1.000
_cell.length_b   1.000
_cell.length_c   1.000
_cell.angle_alpha   90.00
_cell.angle_beta   90.00
_cell.angle_gamma   90.00
#
_symmetry.space_group_name_H-M   'P 1'
#
loop_
_entity.id
_entity.type
_entity.pdbx_description
1 polymer ?
#
loop_
_entity_poly.entity_id
_entity_poly.type
_entity_poly.pdbx_seq_one_letter_code
_entity_poly.pdbx_strand_id
1 'polypeptide(L)'
;EQIHINGFVRDMGMMMDSADLYLTKPGGISVTEALAKSLPMIFIDAVAGCEEYNRIHFIRKGGAKTGVTTSELTEVCLSLMLNESKRQMMNESLFKMEKRNASQIIFETMKKLMEERYAEITAKTNQRPDC
;
A
#
# COMPACT_ATOMS: atom_id res chain seq x y z
N GLU A 1 10.72 18.57 -22.38
CA GLU A 1 10.01 18.05 -21.20
C GLU A 1 8.53 18.39 -21.36
N GLN A 2 7.67 17.40 -21.18
CA GLN A 2 6.23 17.59 -21.23
C GLN A 2 5.67 17.46 -19.82
N ILE A 3 5.02 18.53 -19.34
CA ILE A 3 4.31 18.51 -18.06
C ILE A 3 2.82 18.46 -18.39
N HIS A 4 2.14 17.43 -17.91
CA HIS A 4 0.70 17.28 -18.05
C HIS A 4 0.03 17.49 -16.69
N ILE A 5 -0.85 18.47 -16.60
CA ILE A 5 -1.63 18.75 -15.39
C ILE A 5 -3.03 18.19 -15.60
N ASN A 6 -3.36 17.18 -14.81
CA ASN A 6 -4.68 16.56 -14.81
C ASN A 6 -5.44 16.96 -13.55
N GLY A 7 -6.75 17.17 -13.68
CA GLY A 7 -7.65 17.28 -12.53
C GLY A 7 -7.95 15.89 -11.93
N PHE A 8 -9.22 15.59 -11.70
CA PHE A 8 -9.63 14.27 -11.22
C PHE A 8 -9.37 13.19 -12.30
N VAL A 9 -8.60 12.17 -11.95
CA VAL A 9 -8.29 11.03 -12.81
C VAL A 9 -9.20 9.86 -12.46
N ARG A 10 -9.93 9.33 -13.44
CA ARG A 10 -10.84 8.18 -13.24
C ARG A 10 -10.12 6.85 -13.24
N ASP A 11 -9.03 6.73 -13.99
CA ASP A 11 -8.26 5.50 -14.14
C ASP A 11 -6.82 5.70 -13.64
N MET A 12 -6.68 5.82 -12.32
CA MET A 12 -5.38 5.90 -11.67
C MET A 12 -4.57 4.62 -11.87
N GLY A 13 -5.24 3.48 -12.00
CA GLY A 13 -4.61 2.20 -12.25
C GLY A 13 -3.78 2.19 -13.53
N MET A 14 -4.33 2.69 -14.63
CA MET A 14 -3.63 2.79 -15.92
C MET A 14 -2.45 3.78 -15.85
N MET A 15 -2.62 4.90 -15.15
CA MET A 15 -1.53 5.86 -14.97
C MET A 15 -0.37 5.25 -14.18
N MET A 16 -0.65 4.50 -13.12
CA MET A 16 0.37 3.79 -12.35
C MET A 16 1.05 2.69 -13.16
N ASP A 17 0.33 1.99 -14.06
CA ASP A 17 0.90 0.97 -14.93
C ASP A 17 1.87 1.54 -15.96
N SER A 18 1.69 2.80 -16.34
CA SER A 18 2.55 3.51 -17.31
C SER A 18 3.66 4.35 -16.65
N ALA A 19 3.72 4.38 -15.31
CA ALA A 19 4.68 5.20 -14.57
C ALA A 19 5.92 4.40 -14.16
N ASP A 20 7.08 5.03 -14.22
CA ASP A 20 8.35 4.49 -13.71
C ASP A 20 8.58 4.80 -12.25
N LEU A 21 7.92 5.83 -11.71
CA LEU A 21 8.13 6.37 -10.37
C LEU A 21 6.89 7.10 -9.89
N TYR A 22 6.55 6.93 -8.63
CA TYR A 22 5.36 7.53 -8.02
C TYR A 22 5.74 8.43 -6.84
N LEU A 23 5.49 9.74 -6.99
CA LEU A 23 5.66 10.72 -5.91
C LEU A 23 4.33 10.88 -5.20
N THR A 24 4.29 10.56 -3.91
CA THR A 24 3.03 10.56 -3.15
C THR A 24 3.26 10.72 -1.66
N LYS A 25 2.19 10.93 -0.91
CA LYS A 25 2.17 10.70 0.54
C LYS A 25 2.05 9.21 0.83
N PRO A 26 2.56 8.70 1.96
CA PRO A 26 2.47 7.29 2.32
C PRO A 26 1.10 6.88 2.87
N GLY A 27 0.02 7.35 2.25
CA GLY A 27 -1.37 7.00 2.57
C GLY A 27 -1.68 5.54 2.22
N GLY A 28 -2.51 4.87 3.05
CA GLY A 28 -2.77 3.43 2.95
C GLY A 28 -3.21 2.97 1.56
N ILE A 29 -4.12 3.67 0.90
CA ILE A 29 -4.60 3.33 -0.45
C ILE A 29 -3.47 3.47 -1.47
N SER A 30 -2.83 4.63 -1.52
CA SER A 30 -1.78 4.92 -2.50
C SER A 30 -0.60 3.94 -2.43
N VAL A 31 -0.14 3.60 -1.22
CA VAL A 31 0.99 2.67 -1.06
C VAL A 31 0.62 1.22 -1.38
N THR A 32 -0.63 0.81 -1.12
CA THR A 32 -1.08 -0.55 -1.46
C THR A 32 -1.32 -0.72 -2.96
N GLU A 33 -1.82 0.30 -3.64
CA GLU A 33 -1.94 0.32 -5.10
C GLU A 33 -0.56 0.28 -5.76
N ALA A 34 0.38 1.11 -5.31
CA ALA A 34 1.75 1.10 -5.82
C ALA A 34 2.47 -0.24 -5.54
N LEU A 35 2.26 -0.84 -4.35
CA LEU A 35 2.76 -2.18 -4.03
C LEU A 35 2.19 -3.24 -4.99
N ALA A 36 0.89 -3.22 -5.27
CA ALA A 36 0.26 -4.17 -6.18
C ALA A 36 0.90 -4.15 -7.57
N LYS A 37 1.37 -2.99 -8.01
CA LYS A 37 2.03 -2.76 -9.30
C LYS A 37 3.56 -2.82 -9.22
N SER A 38 4.13 -3.02 -8.03
CA SER A 38 5.57 -2.94 -7.77
C SER A 38 6.20 -1.62 -8.24
N LEU A 39 5.44 -0.52 -8.17
CA LEU A 39 5.84 0.79 -8.62
C LEU A 39 6.70 1.49 -7.57
N PRO A 40 7.97 1.86 -7.85
CA PRO A 40 8.85 2.56 -6.93
C PRO A 40 8.26 3.89 -6.46
N MET A 41 8.36 4.17 -5.15
CA MET A 41 7.76 5.35 -4.53
C MET A 41 8.80 6.34 -4.01
N ILE A 42 8.45 7.63 -4.08
CA ILE A 42 9.09 8.70 -3.32
C ILE A 42 8.03 9.34 -2.44
N PHE A 43 8.28 9.36 -1.14
CA PHE A 43 7.38 10.02 -0.20
C PHE A 43 7.77 11.48 -0.01
N ILE A 44 6.80 12.38 -0.26
CA ILE A 44 6.99 13.83 -0.22
C ILE A 44 6.60 14.45 1.11
N ASP A 45 5.79 13.76 1.89
CA ASP A 45 5.30 14.19 3.21
C ASP A 45 4.68 12.97 3.93
N ALA A 46 4.45 13.08 5.23
CA ALA A 46 3.73 12.08 6.00
C ALA A 46 2.99 12.74 7.18
N VAL A 47 1.74 12.37 7.39
CA VAL A 47 1.00 12.73 8.58
C VAL A 47 1.36 11.78 9.71
N ALA A 48 1.54 12.31 10.93
CA ALA A 48 1.84 11.49 12.10
C ALA A 48 0.80 10.38 12.31
N GLY A 49 1.25 9.21 12.72
CA GLY A 49 0.43 8.03 12.92
C GLY A 49 0.53 7.04 11.76
N CYS A 50 -0.60 6.68 11.12
CA CYS A 50 -0.63 5.61 10.13
C CYS A 50 0.29 5.86 8.91
N GLU A 51 0.39 7.10 8.44
CA GLU A 51 1.25 7.42 7.30
C GLU A 51 2.74 7.28 7.66
N GLU A 52 3.12 7.62 8.88
CA GLU A 52 4.49 7.46 9.35
C GLU A 52 4.88 5.97 9.44
N TYR A 53 3.98 5.09 9.88
CA TYR A 53 4.23 3.65 9.86
C TYR A 53 4.44 3.12 8.45
N ASN A 54 3.61 3.54 7.50
CA ASN A 54 3.75 3.17 6.10
C ASN A 54 5.08 3.68 5.53
N ARG A 55 5.45 4.94 5.83
CA ARG A 55 6.72 5.54 5.41
C ARG A 55 7.91 4.70 5.86
N ILE A 56 7.98 4.40 7.15
CA ILE A 56 9.06 3.59 7.74
C ILE A 56 9.07 2.18 7.11
N HIS A 57 7.93 1.56 6.98
CA HIS A 57 7.81 0.20 6.45
C HIS A 57 8.35 0.09 5.03
N PHE A 58 7.87 0.93 4.10
CA PHE A 58 8.27 0.85 2.70
C PHE A 58 9.72 1.30 2.46
N ILE A 59 10.24 2.26 3.22
CA ILE A 59 11.65 2.66 3.15
C ILE A 59 12.55 1.50 3.61
N ARG A 60 12.24 0.89 4.76
CA ARG A 60 13.01 -0.25 5.29
C ARG A 60 13.00 -1.46 4.36
N LYS A 61 11.91 -1.66 3.64
CA LYS A 61 11.76 -2.75 2.65
C LYS A 61 12.39 -2.42 1.30
N GLY A 62 12.92 -1.22 1.10
CA GLY A 62 13.56 -0.80 -0.13
C GLY A 62 12.60 -0.42 -1.27
N GLY A 63 11.30 -0.33 -1.01
CA GLY A 63 10.28 0.03 -2.00
C GLY A 63 10.01 1.53 -2.12
N ALA A 64 10.51 2.31 -1.17
CA ALA A 64 10.35 3.76 -1.19
C ALA A 64 11.61 4.50 -0.77
N LYS A 65 11.68 5.77 -1.15
CA LYS A 65 12.67 6.77 -0.71
C LYS A 65 11.97 8.02 -0.22
N THR A 66 12.70 8.90 0.47
CA THR A 66 12.21 10.22 0.91
C THR A 66 13.40 11.17 1.07
N GLY A 67 13.12 12.45 1.17
CA GLY A 67 14.06 13.50 1.60
C GLY A 67 13.42 14.30 2.74
N VAL A 68 14.22 14.82 3.63
CA VAL A 68 13.77 15.66 4.76
C VAL A 68 13.59 17.11 4.30
N THR A 69 14.48 17.56 3.43
CA THR A 69 14.44 18.90 2.84
C THR A 69 14.02 18.83 1.37
N THR A 70 13.57 19.95 0.82
CA THR A 70 13.26 20.04 -0.62
C THR A 70 14.49 19.72 -1.48
N SER A 71 15.69 20.12 -1.07
CA SER A 71 16.94 19.80 -1.78
C SER A 71 17.18 18.30 -1.82
N GLU A 72 17.13 17.63 -0.66
CA GLU A 72 17.30 16.18 -0.57
C GLU A 72 16.24 15.42 -1.39
N LEU A 73 14.99 15.89 -1.33
CA LEU A 73 13.91 15.29 -2.11
C LEU A 73 14.18 15.42 -3.61
N THR A 74 14.65 16.59 -4.06
CA THR A 74 15.04 16.83 -5.45
C THR A 74 16.18 15.92 -5.88
N GLU A 75 17.21 15.76 -5.07
CA GLU A 75 18.33 14.85 -5.34
C GLU A 75 17.87 13.39 -5.45
N VAL A 76 17.00 12.94 -4.55
CA VAL A 76 16.40 11.60 -4.59
C VAL A 76 15.59 11.40 -5.88
N CYS A 77 14.75 12.37 -6.25
CA CYS A 77 13.97 12.32 -7.49
C CYS A 77 14.89 12.21 -8.70
N LEU A 78 15.85 13.11 -8.86
CA LEU A 78 16.79 13.11 -9.97
C LEU A 78 17.60 11.81 -10.03
N SER A 79 18.10 11.34 -8.88
CA SER A 79 18.85 10.08 -8.80
C SER A 79 18.04 8.88 -9.29
N LEU A 80 16.74 8.82 -9.01
CA LEU A 80 15.88 7.73 -9.47
C LEU A 80 15.40 7.92 -10.91
N MET A 81 15.11 9.15 -11.34
CA MET A 81 14.73 9.43 -12.72
C MET A 81 15.85 9.09 -13.71
N LEU A 82 17.09 9.39 -13.36
CA LEU A 82 18.25 9.20 -14.22
C LEU A 82 18.89 7.80 -14.10
N ASN A 83 18.45 6.97 -13.18
CA ASN A 83 19.09 5.67 -12.94
C ASN A 83 18.05 4.53 -12.92
N GLU A 84 17.90 3.88 -14.06
CA GLU A 84 17.00 2.74 -14.24
C GLU A 84 17.34 1.57 -13.30
N SER A 85 18.61 1.26 -13.11
CA SER A 85 19.01 0.15 -12.22
C SER A 85 18.55 0.36 -10.78
N LYS A 86 18.57 1.61 -10.28
CA LYS A 86 18.04 1.91 -8.94
C LYS A 86 16.52 1.72 -8.87
N ARG A 87 15.78 2.11 -9.91
CA ARG A 87 14.33 1.87 -9.97
C ARG A 87 14.02 0.38 -10.03
N GLN A 88 14.79 -0.38 -10.81
CA GLN A 88 14.63 -1.82 -10.91
C GLN A 88 14.86 -2.52 -9.57
N MET A 89 15.89 -2.14 -8.80
CA MET A 89 16.12 -2.68 -7.45
C MET A 89 14.95 -2.41 -6.51
N MET A 90 14.34 -1.23 -6.60
CA MET A 90 13.15 -0.89 -5.81
C MET A 90 11.93 -1.70 -6.25
N ASN A 91 11.73 -1.86 -7.55
CA ASN A 91 10.67 -2.69 -8.13
C ASN A 91 10.79 -4.15 -7.65
N GLU A 92 11.98 -4.73 -7.73
CA GLU A 92 12.24 -6.09 -7.22
C GLU A 92 11.98 -6.23 -5.72
N SER A 93 12.32 -5.19 -4.94
CA SER A 93 12.02 -5.16 -3.51
C SER A 93 10.52 -5.17 -3.24
N LEU A 94 9.75 -4.37 -3.97
CA LEU A 94 8.28 -4.34 -3.89
C LEU A 94 7.65 -5.65 -4.40
N PHE A 95 8.19 -6.22 -5.46
CA PHE A 95 7.70 -7.49 -6.01
C PHE A 95 7.82 -8.64 -5.00
N LYS A 96 8.90 -8.66 -4.21
CA LYS A 96 9.13 -9.66 -3.15
C LYS A 96 8.28 -9.45 -1.90
N MET A 97 7.63 -8.29 -1.74
CA MET A 97 6.74 -8.05 -0.63
C MET A 97 5.44 -8.83 -0.80
N GLU A 98 4.92 -9.34 0.31
CA GLU A 98 3.67 -10.11 0.31
C GLU A 98 2.48 -9.22 -0.11
N LYS A 99 1.84 -9.61 -1.20
CA LYS A 99 0.64 -8.94 -1.72
C LYS A 99 -0.59 -9.71 -1.24
N ARG A 100 -1.14 -9.32 -0.09
CA ARG A 100 -2.32 -9.98 0.48
C ARG A 100 -3.60 -9.49 -0.16
N ASN A 101 -4.48 -10.40 -0.51
CA ASN A 101 -5.87 -10.06 -0.81
C ASN A 101 -6.63 -9.79 0.51
N ALA A 102 -6.53 -8.55 0.99
CA ALA A 102 -7.12 -8.13 2.27
C ALA A 102 -8.64 -8.36 2.30
N SER A 103 -9.33 -8.14 1.18
CA SER A 103 -10.79 -8.34 1.09
C SER A 103 -11.17 -9.80 1.32
N GLN A 104 -10.43 -10.72 0.73
CA GLN A 104 -10.66 -12.16 0.93
C GLN A 104 -10.39 -12.59 2.36
N ILE A 105 -9.28 -12.15 2.95
CA ILE A 105 -8.91 -12.47 4.33
C ILE A 105 -9.97 -11.94 5.31
N ILE A 106 -10.45 -10.72 5.10
CA ILE A 106 -11.53 -10.13 5.91
C ILE A 106 -12.80 -10.95 5.78
N PHE A 107 -13.20 -11.30 4.55
CA PHE A 107 -14.41 -12.10 4.30
C PHE A 107 -14.34 -13.47 5.00
N GLU A 108 -13.25 -14.20 4.82
CA GLU A 108 -13.04 -15.51 5.44
C GLU A 108 -13.02 -15.43 6.98
N THR A 109 -12.38 -14.39 7.52
CA THR A 109 -12.36 -14.15 8.97
C THR A 109 -13.77 -13.86 9.51
N MET A 110 -14.53 -12.99 8.83
CA MET A 110 -15.91 -12.69 9.22
C MET A 110 -16.81 -13.94 9.16
N LYS A 111 -16.70 -14.72 8.08
CA LYS A 111 -17.43 -15.98 7.93
C LYS A 111 -17.15 -16.93 9.08
N LYS A 112 -15.87 -17.15 9.42
CA LYS A 112 -15.46 -17.99 10.54
C LYS A 112 -16.05 -17.52 11.88
N LEU A 113 -15.96 -16.22 12.17
CA LEU A 113 -16.51 -15.65 13.42
C LEU A 113 -18.04 -15.79 13.49
N MET A 114 -18.73 -15.67 12.36
CA MET A 114 -20.18 -15.91 12.30
C MET A 114 -20.52 -17.39 12.59
N GLU A 115 -19.81 -18.32 11.98
CA GLU A 115 -20.01 -19.76 12.19
C GLU A 115 -19.79 -20.15 13.66
N GLU A 116 -18.70 -19.67 14.28
CA GLU A 116 -18.41 -19.87 15.70
C GLU A 116 -19.52 -19.30 16.58
N ARG A 117 -20.01 -18.09 16.29
CA ARG A 117 -21.11 -17.47 17.05
C ARG A 117 -22.43 -18.21 16.91
N TYR A 118 -22.75 -18.70 15.71
CA TYR A 118 -23.94 -19.52 15.48
C TYR A 118 -23.86 -20.83 16.26
N ALA A 119 -22.73 -21.51 16.28
CA ALA A 119 -22.54 -22.74 17.05
C ALA A 119 -22.72 -22.53 18.55
N GLU A 120 -22.18 -21.43 19.11
CA GLU A 120 -22.37 -21.07 20.53
C GLU A 120 -23.84 -20.82 20.88
N ILE A 121 -24.57 -20.09 20.03
CA ILE A 121 -25.99 -19.80 20.25
C ILE A 121 -26.82 -21.09 20.21
N THR A 122 -26.57 -21.94 19.23
CA THR A 122 -27.28 -23.21 19.08
C THR A 122 -27.02 -24.16 20.26
N ALA A 123 -25.77 -24.23 20.73
CA ALA A 123 -25.41 -25.03 21.89
C ALA A 123 -26.13 -24.54 23.17
N LYS A 124 -26.22 -23.23 23.38
CA LYS A 124 -26.94 -22.64 24.52
C LYS A 124 -28.45 -22.84 24.44
N THR A 125 -29.03 -22.84 23.23
CA THR A 125 -30.46 -23.05 23.03
C THR A 125 -30.85 -24.51 23.33
N ASN A 126 -30.02 -25.46 22.92
CA ASN A 126 -30.25 -26.90 23.17
C ASN A 126 -30.03 -27.32 24.62
N GLN A 127 -29.43 -26.49 25.47
CA GLN A 127 -29.22 -26.75 26.89
C GLN A 127 -30.31 -26.18 27.80
N ARG A 128 -31.37 -25.56 27.27
CA ARG A 128 -32.53 -25.17 28.10
C ARG A 128 -33.35 -26.41 28.36
N PRO A 129 -33.50 -26.84 29.60
CA PRO A 129 -34.42 -27.95 29.94
C PRO A 129 -35.85 -27.45 29.63
N ASP A 130 -36.59 -28.33 28.97
CA ASP A 130 -38.03 -28.15 28.75
C ASP A 130 -38.68 -27.99 30.15
N CYS A 131 -39.32 -26.82 30.38
CA CYS A 131 -40.20 -26.61 31.54
C CYS A 131 -41.56 -27.19 31.28
#